data_4243558eeef6a66aa5ab3fd3d8c12e73
#
_entry.id   4243558eeef6a66aa5ab3fd3d8c12e73
#
_cell.length_a   1.000
_cell.length_b   1.000
_cell.length_c   1.000
_cell.angle_alpha   90.00
_cell.angle_beta   90.00
_cell.angle_gamma   90.00
#
_symmetry.space_group_name_H-M   'P 1'
#
loop_
_entity.id
_entity.type
_entity.pdbx_description
1 polymer ?
#
loop_
_entity_poly.entity_id
_entity_poly.type
_entity_poly.pdbx_seq_one_letter_code
_entity_poly.pdbx_strand_id
1 'polypeptide(L)'
;IEDAIRIMNEDFNAENEDLENVISDFEDVIGNVQVNFKLATIDPEGNCTEGITRTYWAETNNADDDAKQVIFWDDESYLNIWVVKSIAPSIGAAAYTYLPATGGPSFRHGIIANNEYVGSIGTGSNSNYVKHTLSHEVGRFFNLEHTWAEWAEVGLASNCSEDDFVDDTPNCIGAYSSCNLSSISCGSLDNVQNFMDYSSCTCMFTQGQVTRMDASLNSSVGARVDLWQDENLWETGTHPNYESEECLATIDFYIPNGTTCSGQETQFFNNSYNLGETPQYYWTFPGGEPANSTDENPVVIYNNEGLYNVSLSITNNAGTVYITQEDYIMVYDQAENTDQIIEGFENDNFPDQSENNLPWFILEQETETTWQRTESAYSQGGASMRIRSRFFSGENTHILYTPFVNLSLYDTPVRLYFDYAYAKRNNQSDDLLRVLISDDCGLSWTERKDLDTDNLVTNGGAYISSAFVPNSNQWEEEFVNLNPWAGNPSIKIQFEFTGEDGNYLYIDNIRLQSENSKIEEIELNNNGRLLKIIDVLGREVKENIKNQLLFFIYENGFVQQKYITK
;
A
#
# COMPACT_ATOMS: atom_id res chain seq x y z
N ILE A 1 4.79 -17.55 -6.56
CA ILE A 1 6.15 -17.62 -7.14
C ILE A 1 6.50 -19.09 -7.45
N GLU A 2 6.51 -20.01 -6.49
CA GLU A 2 6.86 -21.43 -6.70
C GLU A 2 6.01 -22.10 -7.80
N ASP A 3 4.71 -21.81 -7.84
CA ASP A 3 3.83 -22.27 -8.92
C ASP A 3 4.27 -21.73 -10.29
N ALA A 4 4.71 -20.48 -10.37
CA ALA A 4 5.23 -19.91 -11.61
C ALA A 4 6.55 -20.60 -12.06
N ILE A 5 7.45 -20.91 -11.12
CA ILE A 5 8.66 -21.68 -11.41
C ILE A 5 8.34 -23.09 -11.90
N ARG A 6 7.34 -23.76 -11.28
CA ARG A 6 6.86 -25.08 -11.73
C ARG A 6 6.35 -25.01 -13.17
N ILE A 7 5.50 -24.03 -13.50
CA ILE A 7 4.95 -23.84 -14.85
C ILE A 7 6.07 -23.60 -15.86
N MET A 8 7.02 -22.71 -15.57
CA MET A 8 8.17 -22.48 -16.45
C MET A 8 8.98 -23.77 -16.69
N ASN A 9 9.18 -24.57 -15.64
CA ASN A 9 9.88 -25.85 -15.79
C ASN A 9 9.11 -26.84 -16.67
N GLU A 10 7.79 -26.92 -16.52
CA GLU A 10 6.94 -27.75 -17.38
C GLU A 10 7.01 -27.28 -18.84
N ASP A 11 6.90 -25.98 -19.09
CA ASP A 11 6.93 -25.38 -20.43
C ASP A 11 8.28 -25.58 -21.15
N PHE A 12 9.38 -25.34 -20.44
CA PHE A 12 10.73 -25.45 -21.01
C PHE A 12 11.22 -26.89 -21.17
N ASN A 13 10.53 -27.84 -20.51
CA ASN A 13 10.81 -29.28 -20.68
C ASN A 13 9.77 -30.02 -21.50
N ALA A 14 8.83 -29.28 -22.11
CA ALA A 14 7.71 -29.87 -22.87
C ALA A 14 6.92 -30.90 -22.08
N GLU A 15 6.64 -30.60 -20.79
CA GLU A 15 5.92 -31.44 -19.84
C GLU A 15 4.56 -30.84 -19.45
N ASN A 16 4.22 -29.65 -19.97
CA ASN A 16 2.95 -28.99 -19.69
C ASN A 16 1.75 -29.78 -20.29
N GLU A 17 0.68 -29.95 -19.52
CA GLU A 17 -0.49 -30.76 -19.90
C GLU A 17 -1.16 -30.28 -21.19
N ASP A 18 -1.11 -29.00 -21.49
CA ASP A 18 -1.76 -28.41 -22.66
C ASP A 18 -1.03 -28.65 -23.99
N LEU A 19 0.16 -29.26 -23.98
CA LEU A 19 0.77 -29.82 -25.20
C LEU A 19 -0.12 -30.83 -25.93
N GLU A 20 -1.01 -31.53 -25.21
CA GLU A 20 -2.02 -32.45 -25.82
C GLU A 20 -2.94 -31.71 -26.81
N ASN A 21 -3.06 -30.39 -26.71
CA ASN A 21 -3.93 -29.57 -27.56
C ASN A 21 -3.21 -29.02 -28.81
N VAL A 22 -1.93 -29.29 -28.99
CA VAL A 22 -1.19 -28.84 -30.18
C VAL A 22 -1.77 -29.54 -31.40
N ILE A 23 -2.09 -28.77 -32.45
CA ILE A 23 -2.63 -29.34 -33.68
C ILE A 23 -1.57 -30.12 -34.44
N SER A 24 -2.01 -31.14 -35.22
CA SER A 24 -1.13 -32.07 -35.93
C SER A 24 -0.12 -31.40 -36.85
N ASP A 25 -0.38 -30.19 -37.32
CA ASP A 25 0.48 -29.43 -38.20
C ASP A 25 1.76 -28.98 -37.50
N PHE A 26 1.77 -28.86 -36.16
CA PHE A 26 2.90 -28.41 -35.35
C PHE A 26 3.40 -29.45 -34.34
N GLU A 27 2.78 -30.63 -34.22
CA GLU A 27 3.25 -31.70 -33.31
C GLU A 27 4.70 -32.12 -33.59
N ASP A 28 5.07 -32.25 -34.87
CA ASP A 28 6.42 -32.68 -35.26
C ASP A 28 7.54 -31.68 -34.99
N VAL A 29 7.18 -30.40 -34.71
CA VAL A 29 8.13 -29.32 -34.42
C VAL A 29 8.18 -28.91 -32.97
N ILE A 30 7.44 -29.57 -32.08
CA ILE A 30 7.49 -29.29 -30.63
C ILE A 30 8.94 -29.40 -30.16
N GLY A 31 9.41 -28.35 -29.49
CA GLY A 31 10.75 -28.24 -28.93
C GLY A 31 10.79 -28.50 -27.43
N ASN A 32 11.86 -29.12 -26.98
CA ASN A 32 12.18 -29.30 -25.57
C ASN A 32 13.53 -28.60 -25.28
N VAL A 33 13.50 -27.55 -24.46
CA VAL A 33 14.68 -26.69 -24.17
C VAL A 33 15.63 -27.36 -23.18
N GLN A 34 15.12 -28.25 -22.32
CA GLN A 34 15.87 -28.95 -21.27
C GLN A 34 16.55 -27.98 -20.28
N VAL A 35 15.87 -26.90 -19.93
CA VAL A 35 16.29 -25.94 -18.91
C VAL A 35 15.40 -26.06 -17.69
N ASN A 36 16.01 -26.05 -16.51
CA ASN A 36 15.30 -26.04 -15.25
C ASN A 36 15.60 -24.74 -14.49
N PHE A 37 14.57 -24.06 -14.06
CA PHE A 37 14.62 -22.90 -13.19
C PHE A 37 14.51 -23.32 -11.74
N LYS A 38 15.32 -22.73 -10.88
CA LYS A 38 15.33 -22.99 -9.44
C LYS A 38 15.53 -21.66 -8.71
N LEU A 39 14.77 -21.46 -7.63
CA LEU A 39 15.03 -20.34 -6.74
C LEU A 39 16.41 -20.49 -6.12
N ALA A 40 17.18 -19.41 -6.06
CA ALA A 40 18.48 -19.39 -5.42
C ALA A 40 18.34 -19.67 -3.91
N THR A 41 19.28 -20.42 -3.33
CA THR A 41 19.33 -20.67 -1.89
C THR A 41 20.50 -19.98 -1.20
N ILE A 42 21.31 -19.27 -1.98
CA ILE A 42 22.38 -18.38 -1.52
C ILE A 42 22.18 -17.03 -2.21
N ASP A 43 22.20 -15.92 -1.44
CA ASP A 43 22.14 -14.57 -1.95
C ASP A 43 23.50 -14.03 -2.42
N PRO A 44 23.59 -12.84 -3.07
CA PRO A 44 24.87 -12.29 -3.53
C PRO A 44 25.90 -12.03 -2.41
N GLU A 45 25.49 -11.90 -1.16
CA GLU A 45 26.35 -11.75 0.00
C GLU A 45 26.80 -13.09 0.58
N GLY A 46 26.32 -14.21 0.05
CA GLY A 46 26.63 -15.55 0.51
C GLY A 46 25.77 -16.02 1.69
N ASN A 47 24.65 -15.36 1.98
CA ASN A 47 23.73 -15.76 3.04
C ASN A 47 22.67 -16.71 2.49
N CYS A 48 22.09 -17.50 3.40
CA CYS A 48 20.94 -18.33 3.08
C CYS A 48 19.72 -17.49 2.67
N THR A 49 19.03 -17.90 1.61
CA THR A 49 17.81 -17.26 1.11
C THR A 49 16.83 -18.28 0.55
N GLU A 50 15.56 -17.93 0.44
CA GLU A 50 14.57 -18.68 -0.34
C GLU A 50 14.52 -18.21 -1.83
N GLY A 51 15.43 -17.28 -2.23
CA GLY A 51 15.48 -16.74 -3.57
C GLY A 51 14.35 -15.72 -3.88
N ILE A 52 13.64 -15.28 -2.85
CA ILE A 52 12.54 -14.32 -2.95
C ILE A 52 12.82 -13.16 -2.01
N THR A 53 13.05 -11.98 -2.58
CA THR A 53 13.18 -10.74 -1.82
C THR A 53 11.82 -10.03 -1.73
N ARG A 54 11.59 -9.32 -0.63
CA ARG A 54 10.38 -8.53 -0.38
C ARG A 54 10.79 -7.11 -0.03
N THR A 55 10.45 -6.18 -0.91
CA THR A 55 10.88 -4.77 -0.77
C THR A 55 9.67 -3.86 -0.91
N TYR A 56 9.49 -2.97 0.06
CA TYR A 56 8.51 -1.91 -0.05
C TYR A 56 8.95 -0.88 -1.09
N TRP A 57 8.06 -0.57 -2.03
CA TRP A 57 8.27 0.45 -3.04
C TRP A 57 6.94 1.15 -3.37
N ALA A 58 6.90 2.48 -3.18
CA ALA A 58 5.66 3.25 -3.30
C ALA A 58 5.07 3.22 -4.72
N GLU A 59 5.93 3.15 -5.75
CA GLU A 59 5.51 3.20 -7.16
C GLU A 59 5.19 1.82 -7.77
N THR A 60 4.96 0.81 -6.92
CA THR A 60 4.63 -0.55 -7.37
C THR A 60 3.36 -0.62 -8.24
N ASN A 61 2.49 0.40 -8.19
CA ASN A 61 1.28 0.53 -9.01
C ASN A 61 1.52 1.14 -10.39
N ASN A 62 2.72 1.64 -10.68
CA ASN A 62 3.08 2.34 -11.91
C ASN A 62 4.51 2.02 -12.32
N ALA A 63 4.90 0.74 -12.19
CA ALA A 63 6.28 0.29 -12.29
C ALA A 63 6.84 0.33 -13.71
N ASP A 64 8.09 0.72 -13.82
CA ASP A 64 8.91 0.68 -15.02
C ASP A 64 10.32 0.16 -14.69
N ASP A 65 11.34 0.51 -15.47
CA ASP A 65 12.72 0.09 -15.22
C ASP A 65 13.31 0.62 -13.90
N ASP A 66 12.70 1.62 -13.27
CA ASP A 66 13.16 2.11 -11.96
C ASP A 66 12.90 1.07 -10.86
N ALA A 67 11.87 0.22 -11.01
CA ALA A 67 11.66 -0.94 -10.14
C ALA A 67 12.88 -1.86 -10.08
N LYS A 68 13.58 -2.02 -11.20
CA LYS A 68 14.77 -2.87 -11.32
C LYS A 68 15.98 -2.34 -10.54
N GLN A 69 15.96 -1.07 -10.13
CA GLN A 69 17.01 -0.44 -9.34
C GLN A 69 16.76 -0.49 -7.84
N VAL A 70 15.52 -0.79 -7.41
CA VAL A 70 15.15 -0.88 -6.00
C VAL A 70 15.87 -2.03 -5.31
N ILE A 71 15.93 -3.18 -5.98
CA ILE A 71 16.72 -4.34 -5.59
C ILE A 71 17.19 -5.06 -6.85
N PHE A 72 18.45 -5.38 -6.91
CA PHE A 72 19.08 -6.02 -8.06
C PHE A 72 20.16 -7.00 -7.60
N TRP A 73 20.04 -8.24 -8.03
CA TRP A 73 21.08 -9.23 -7.88
C TRP A 73 21.88 -9.34 -9.18
N ASP A 74 23.17 -9.58 -9.07
CA ASP A 74 24.08 -9.64 -10.22
C ASP A 74 23.53 -10.52 -11.36
N ASP A 75 23.38 -9.95 -12.56
CA ASP A 75 22.79 -10.59 -13.73
C ASP A 75 23.70 -11.62 -14.41
N GLU A 76 24.97 -11.69 -14.01
CA GLU A 76 25.88 -12.77 -14.39
C GLU A 76 25.59 -14.06 -13.60
N SER A 77 25.03 -13.92 -12.39
CA SER A 77 24.76 -15.03 -11.46
C SER A 77 23.28 -15.39 -11.33
N TYR A 78 22.37 -14.41 -11.51
CA TYR A 78 20.94 -14.58 -11.23
C TYR A 78 20.06 -14.06 -12.36
N LEU A 79 19.01 -14.80 -12.70
CA LEU A 79 17.88 -14.25 -13.46
C LEU A 79 16.96 -13.48 -12.51
N ASN A 80 16.96 -12.17 -12.60
CA ASN A 80 16.09 -11.31 -11.79
C ASN A 80 14.69 -11.24 -12.39
N ILE A 81 13.67 -11.44 -11.54
CA ILE A 81 12.24 -11.27 -11.88
C ILE A 81 11.59 -10.35 -10.84
N TRP A 82 11.19 -9.14 -11.26
CA TRP A 82 10.50 -8.19 -10.42
C TRP A 82 8.99 -8.35 -10.58
N VAL A 83 8.32 -8.75 -9.51
CA VAL A 83 6.86 -8.87 -9.47
C VAL A 83 6.28 -7.63 -8.81
N VAL A 84 5.53 -6.85 -9.58
CA VAL A 84 4.98 -5.55 -9.18
C VAL A 84 3.45 -5.58 -9.16
N LYS A 85 2.81 -4.62 -8.50
CA LYS A 85 1.35 -4.52 -8.46
C LYS A 85 0.76 -4.25 -9.85
N SER A 86 1.38 -3.31 -10.61
CA SER A 86 1.05 -3.07 -12.02
C SER A 86 2.21 -2.36 -12.72
N ILE A 87 2.30 -2.57 -14.03
CA ILE A 87 3.28 -1.89 -14.90
C ILE A 87 2.66 -0.58 -15.38
N ALA A 88 3.50 0.45 -15.57
CA ALA A 88 3.08 1.77 -16.03
C ALA A 88 2.23 1.70 -17.32
N PRO A 89 1.07 2.36 -17.36
CA PRO A 89 0.17 2.31 -18.53
C PRO A 89 0.82 2.78 -19.84
N SER A 90 1.86 3.62 -19.74
CA SER A 90 2.65 4.08 -20.91
C SER A 90 3.44 2.96 -21.58
N ILE A 91 3.73 1.87 -20.87
CA ILE A 91 4.41 0.68 -21.39
C ILE A 91 3.40 -0.27 -22.03
N GLY A 92 2.21 -0.42 -21.42
CA GLY A 92 1.07 -1.19 -21.95
C GLY A 92 1.29 -2.70 -22.02
N ALA A 93 2.15 -3.26 -21.15
CA ALA A 93 2.51 -4.67 -21.11
C ALA A 93 2.06 -5.35 -19.81
N ALA A 94 1.77 -6.65 -19.86
CA ALA A 94 1.53 -7.51 -18.70
C ALA A 94 2.84 -7.88 -17.99
N ALA A 95 3.88 -8.09 -18.79
CA ALA A 95 5.27 -8.27 -18.39
C ALA A 95 6.17 -7.77 -19.53
N TYR A 96 7.45 -7.55 -19.27
CA TYR A 96 8.42 -7.28 -20.32
C TYR A 96 9.84 -7.62 -19.88
N THR A 97 10.67 -7.91 -20.88
CA THR A 97 12.12 -8.04 -20.76
C THR A 97 12.80 -7.50 -22.01
N TYR A 98 14.09 -7.27 -21.94
CA TYR A 98 14.92 -6.89 -23.09
C TYR A 98 15.64 -8.09 -23.66
N LEU A 99 15.77 -8.14 -24.98
CA LEU A 99 16.64 -9.11 -25.64
C LEU A 99 18.10 -8.91 -25.18
N PRO A 100 18.94 -9.97 -25.14
CA PRO A 100 20.30 -9.90 -24.60
C PRO A 100 21.17 -8.79 -25.16
N ALA A 101 21.02 -8.47 -26.44
CA ALA A 101 21.83 -7.44 -27.10
C ALA A 101 21.30 -6.01 -26.95
N THR A 102 20.07 -5.82 -26.44
CA THR A 102 19.38 -4.53 -26.44
C THR A 102 19.09 -3.96 -25.05
N GLY A 103 19.31 -4.74 -23.99
CA GLY A 103 18.96 -4.39 -22.62
C GLY A 103 19.69 -3.20 -22.01
N GLY A 104 20.85 -2.81 -22.59
CA GLY A 104 21.65 -1.68 -22.08
C GLY A 104 22.38 -2.02 -20.78
N PRO A 105 22.26 -1.20 -19.70
CA PRO A 105 22.92 -1.49 -18.41
C PRO A 105 22.46 -2.79 -17.77
N SER A 106 23.34 -3.48 -17.03
CA SER A 106 23.11 -4.79 -16.42
C SER A 106 21.84 -4.85 -15.56
N PHE A 107 21.52 -3.81 -14.80
CA PHE A 107 20.31 -3.77 -13.97
C PHE A 107 18.99 -3.90 -14.76
N ARG A 108 19.01 -3.67 -16.07
CA ARG A 108 17.85 -3.88 -16.96
C ARG A 108 17.67 -5.33 -17.40
N HIS A 109 18.70 -6.16 -17.25
CA HIS A 109 18.60 -7.56 -17.61
C HIS A 109 17.75 -8.30 -16.58
N GLY A 110 16.66 -8.88 -17.04
CA GLY A 110 15.66 -9.56 -16.23
C GLY A 110 14.25 -9.14 -16.61
N ILE A 111 13.29 -9.71 -15.93
CA ILE A 111 11.87 -9.62 -16.26
C ILE A 111 11.16 -8.78 -15.22
N ILE A 112 10.33 -7.81 -15.64
CA ILE A 112 9.34 -7.17 -14.78
C ILE A 112 7.96 -7.69 -15.16
N ALA A 113 7.14 -8.09 -14.18
CA ALA A 113 5.83 -8.68 -14.41
C ALA A 113 4.78 -8.14 -13.42
N ASN A 114 3.59 -7.87 -13.92
CA ASN A 114 2.43 -7.60 -13.10
C ASN A 114 2.06 -8.88 -12.33
N ASN A 115 1.79 -8.77 -11.02
CA ASN A 115 1.48 -9.90 -10.15
C ASN A 115 0.27 -10.73 -10.59
N GLU A 116 -0.66 -10.16 -11.37
CA GLU A 116 -1.80 -10.87 -11.95
C GLU A 116 -1.41 -11.82 -13.10
N TYR A 117 -0.17 -11.72 -13.60
CA TYR A 117 0.38 -12.52 -14.70
C TYR A 117 1.52 -13.45 -14.25
N VAL A 118 1.61 -13.73 -12.94
CA VAL A 118 2.64 -14.60 -12.37
C VAL A 118 2.01 -15.83 -11.74
N GLY A 119 2.19 -16.99 -12.38
CA GLY A 119 1.63 -18.27 -11.96
C GLY A 119 0.14 -18.43 -12.26
N SER A 120 -0.45 -19.50 -11.74
CA SER A 120 -1.84 -19.92 -12.00
C SER A 120 -2.74 -19.81 -10.76
N ILE A 121 -2.20 -19.46 -9.61
CA ILE A 121 -2.88 -19.37 -8.30
C ILE A 121 -2.66 -18.01 -7.66
N GLY A 122 -3.37 -17.70 -6.58
CA GLY A 122 -3.25 -16.44 -5.88
C GLY A 122 -3.80 -15.28 -6.70
N THR A 123 -2.96 -14.29 -7.01
CA THR A 123 -3.33 -13.15 -7.88
C THR A 123 -3.31 -13.50 -9.37
N GLY A 124 -2.58 -14.55 -9.77
CA GLY A 124 -2.59 -15.08 -11.13
C GLY A 124 -3.86 -15.86 -11.47
N SER A 125 -3.96 -16.37 -12.70
CA SER A 125 -5.07 -17.21 -13.14
C SER A 125 -4.60 -18.37 -13.99
N ASN A 126 -5.39 -19.46 -14.01
CA ASN A 126 -5.08 -20.68 -14.79
C ASN A 126 -5.45 -20.56 -16.29
N SER A 127 -5.59 -19.36 -16.83
CA SER A 127 -5.71 -19.17 -18.28
C SER A 127 -4.33 -19.28 -18.95
N ASN A 128 -4.26 -19.91 -20.14
CA ASN A 128 -2.98 -20.07 -20.84
C ASN A 128 -2.27 -18.73 -21.07
N TYR A 129 -3.01 -17.69 -21.40
CA TYR A 129 -2.45 -16.35 -21.58
C TYR A 129 -1.76 -15.82 -20.32
N VAL A 130 -2.29 -16.10 -19.12
CA VAL A 130 -1.72 -15.62 -17.85
C VAL A 130 -0.59 -16.53 -17.37
N LYS A 131 -0.86 -17.85 -17.26
CA LYS A 131 0.08 -18.78 -16.64
C LYS A 131 1.40 -18.93 -17.41
N HIS A 132 1.40 -18.73 -18.74
CA HIS A 132 2.59 -18.84 -19.60
C HIS A 132 3.27 -17.50 -19.88
N THR A 133 2.82 -16.39 -19.26
CA THR A 133 3.46 -15.07 -19.47
C THR A 133 4.94 -15.08 -19.13
N LEU A 134 5.35 -15.70 -18.02
CA LEU A 134 6.76 -15.79 -17.69
C LEU A 134 7.55 -16.67 -18.66
N SER A 135 6.96 -17.73 -19.19
CA SER A 135 7.59 -18.56 -20.21
C SER A 135 7.82 -17.79 -21.52
N HIS A 136 6.89 -16.92 -21.91
CA HIS A 136 7.05 -15.97 -23.00
C HIS A 136 8.24 -15.02 -22.72
N GLU A 137 8.27 -14.36 -21.57
CA GLU A 137 9.33 -13.40 -21.25
C GLU A 137 10.71 -14.05 -21.11
N VAL A 138 10.79 -15.28 -20.56
CA VAL A 138 12.04 -16.03 -20.50
C VAL A 138 12.49 -16.44 -21.91
N GLY A 139 11.57 -16.78 -22.82
CA GLY A 139 11.87 -17.00 -24.24
C GLY A 139 12.57 -15.76 -24.83
N ARG A 140 12.05 -14.58 -24.57
CA ARG A 140 12.67 -13.30 -24.97
C ARG A 140 14.01 -13.06 -24.29
N PHE A 141 14.10 -13.33 -22.99
CA PHE A 141 15.34 -13.26 -22.23
C PHE A 141 16.42 -14.19 -22.85
N PHE A 142 16.03 -15.30 -23.47
CA PHE A 142 16.90 -16.20 -24.23
C PHE A 142 16.93 -15.88 -25.73
N ASN A 143 16.63 -14.63 -26.13
CA ASN A 143 16.78 -14.09 -27.47
C ASN A 143 15.75 -14.56 -28.50
N LEU A 144 14.56 -15.00 -28.09
CA LEU A 144 13.45 -15.21 -29.02
C LEU A 144 12.75 -13.88 -29.33
N GLU A 145 12.39 -13.68 -30.58
CA GLU A 145 11.50 -12.62 -31.02
C GLU A 145 10.05 -13.11 -31.02
N HIS A 146 9.08 -12.21 -31.15
CA HIS A 146 7.71 -12.62 -31.41
C HIS A 146 7.60 -13.29 -32.76
N THR A 147 6.67 -14.21 -32.95
CA THR A 147 6.45 -14.92 -34.21
C THR A 147 6.12 -14.00 -35.40
N TRP A 148 5.79 -12.73 -35.14
CA TRP A 148 5.56 -11.68 -36.14
C TRP A 148 6.68 -10.64 -36.20
N ALA A 149 7.84 -10.91 -35.63
CA ALA A 149 9.03 -10.09 -35.50
C ALA A 149 9.05 -9.08 -34.32
N GLU A 150 10.23 -8.63 -33.95
CA GLU A 150 10.52 -7.91 -32.70
C GLU A 150 9.86 -6.52 -32.60
N TRP A 151 9.98 -5.73 -33.66
CA TRP A 151 9.57 -4.31 -33.61
C TRP A 151 8.24 -4.04 -34.32
N ALA A 152 7.54 -5.09 -34.69
CA ALA A 152 6.30 -5.00 -35.44
C ALA A 152 5.10 -4.97 -34.48
N GLU A 153 4.12 -4.13 -34.78
CA GLU A 153 2.84 -4.13 -34.06
C GLU A 153 2.02 -5.37 -34.46
N VAL A 154 1.52 -6.08 -33.47
CA VAL A 154 0.72 -7.31 -33.70
C VAL A 154 -0.52 -7.04 -34.55
N GLY A 155 -0.85 -7.97 -35.46
CA GLY A 155 -2.05 -7.91 -36.30
C GLY A 155 -1.90 -7.10 -37.60
N LEU A 156 -0.72 -6.55 -37.90
CA LEU A 156 -0.50 -5.78 -39.14
C LEU A 156 -0.09 -6.68 -40.31
N ALA A 157 -0.74 -6.50 -41.48
CA ALA A 157 -0.42 -7.24 -42.70
C ALA A 157 1.02 -7.03 -43.21
N SER A 158 1.67 -5.92 -42.80
CA SER A 158 3.10 -5.66 -43.10
C SER A 158 4.02 -6.69 -42.46
N ASN A 159 3.63 -7.34 -41.38
CA ASN A 159 4.43 -8.30 -40.64
C ASN A 159 4.74 -9.55 -41.47
N CYS A 160 3.98 -9.82 -42.55
CA CYS A 160 4.28 -10.91 -43.48
C CYS A 160 5.60 -10.73 -44.23
N SER A 161 6.22 -9.58 -44.19
CA SER A 161 7.57 -9.33 -44.77
C SER A 161 8.68 -9.32 -43.73
N GLU A 162 8.31 -9.47 -42.46
CA GLU A 162 9.26 -9.55 -41.35
C GLU A 162 9.46 -11.02 -40.94
N ASP A 163 10.47 -11.31 -40.12
CA ASP A 163 10.87 -12.66 -39.75
C ASP A 163 11.37 -12.65 -38.29
N ASP A 164 11.04 -13.68 -37.52
CA ASP A 164 11.59 -13.92 -36.18
C ASP A 164 12.93 -14.68 -36.21
N PHE A 165 13.45 -14.95 -37.43
CA PHE A 165 14.70 -15.67 -37.70
C PHE A 165 14.71 -17.11 -37.14
N VAL A 166 13.56 -17.79 -37.17
CA VAL A 166 13.42 -19.20 -36.82
C VAL A 166 12.68 -19.94 -37.94
N ASP A 167 13.35 -20.88 -38.58
CA ASP A 167 12.88 -21.52 -39.82
C ASP A 167 11.59 -22.34 -39.69
N ASP A 168 11.26 -22.85 -38.49
CA ASP A 168 10.10 -23.68 -38.22
C ASP A 168 8.94 -22.93 -37.54
N THR A 169 9.04 -21.61 -37.43
CA THR A 169 7.94 -20.68 -37.09
C THR A 169 7.44 -20.01 -38.37
N PRO A 170 6.22 -20.30 -38.83
CA PRO A 170 5.68 -19.66 -40.04
C PRO A 170 5.50 -18.15 -39.82
N ASN A 171 5.94 -17.34 -40.83
CA ASN A 171 5.65 -15.90 -40.78
C ASN A 171 4.15 -15.66 -40.61
N CYS A 172 3.79 -14.79 -39.67
CA CYS A 172 2.42 -14.47 -39.33
C CYS A 172 2.25 -12.98 -39.00
N ILE A 173 1.03 -12.53 -38.78
CA ILE A 173 0.77 -11.16 -38.35
C ILE A 173 0.69 -11.05 -36.82
N GLY A 174 0.72 -12.17 -36.09
CA GLY A 174 0.46 -12.27 -34.64
C GLY A 174 -1.02 -12.25 -34.31
N ALA A 175 -1.40 -12.90 -33.21
CA ALA A 175 -2.79 -12.96 -32.74
C ALA A 175 -2.97 -12.14 -31.45
N TYR A 176 -4.09 -11.41 -31.37
CA TYR A 176 -4.53 -10.73 -30.14
C TYR A 176 -5.51 -11.62 -29.39
N SER A 177 -5.13 -12.12 -28.22
CA SER A 177 -6.01 -12.77 -27.23
C SER A 177 -6.98 -13.84 -27.79
N SER A 178 -6.94 -14.15 -29.09
CA SER A 178 -7.82 -15.11 -29.75
C SER A 178 -7.09 -16.41 -30.04
N CYS A 179 -7.76 -17.54 -29.87
CA CYS A 179 -7.25 -18.85 -30.26
C CYS A 179 -7.96 -19.30 -31.55
N ASN A 180 -7.38 -18.99 -32.70
CA ASN A 180 -7.88 -19.46 -34.00
C ASN A 180 -6.89 -20.44 -34.64
N LEU A 181 -7.04 -21.72 -34.33
CA LEU A 181 -6.17 -22.80 -34.82
C LEU A 181 -6.20 -23.00 -36.35
N SER A 182 -7.02 -22.26 -37.07
CA SER A 182 -7.10 -22.28 -38.54
C SER A 182 -6.64 -20.95 -39.15
N SER A 183 -5.94 -20.09 -38.39
CA SER A 183 -5.49 -18.82 -38.88
C SER A 183 -4.44 -18.97 -39.97
N ILE A 184 -4.62 -18.26 -41.08
CA ILE A 184 -3.68 -18.17 -42.20
C ILE A 184 -3.54 -16.70 -42.55
N SER A 185 -2.46 -16.06 -42.13
CA SER A 185 -2.27 -14.64 -42.37
C SER A 185 -1.26 -14.31 -43.46
N CYS A 186 -0.16 -15.04 -43.56
CA CYS A 186 0.93 -14.79 -44.52
C CYS A 186 1.11 -15.90 -45.60
N GLY A 187 0.01 -16.67 -45.84
CA GLY A 187 0.02 -17.74 -46.87
C GLY A 187 0.35 -19.11 -46.33
N SER A 188 0.67 -19.26 -45.07
CA SER A 188 0.85 -20.47 -44.29
C SER A 188 -0.04 -20.49 -43.07
N LEU A 189 -0.26 -21.66 -42.47
CA LEU A 189 -0.95 -21.78 -41.19
C LEU A 189 -0.12 -21.11 -40.08
N ASP A 190 -0.73 -20.20 -39.31
CA ASP A 190 -0.07 -19.47 -38.21
C ASP A 190 0.08 -20.40 -36.98
N ASN A 191 1.26 -20.45 -36.36
CA ASN A 191 1.46 -21.15 -35.12
C ASN A 191 1.00 -20.30 -33.92
N VAL A 192 -0.31 -20.14 -33.75
CA VAL A 192 -0.91 -19.40 -32.63
C VAL A 192 -0.76 -20.11 -31.29
N GLN A 193 -0.29 -21.37 -31.27
CA GLN A 193 -0.01 -22.11 -30.04
C GLN A 193 1.42 -21.92 -29.52
N ASN A 194 2.22 -21.13 -30.23
CA ASN A 194 3.58 -20.80 -29.82
C ASN A 194 3.61 -19.85 -28.62
N PHE A 195 4.47 -20.10 -27.64
CA PHE A 195 4.63 -19.22 -26.48
C PHE A 195 5.02 -17.78 -26.87
N MET A 196 5.66 -17.59 -28.03
CA MET A 196 6.05 -16.25 -28.52
C MET A 196 4.92 -15.52 -29.28
N ASP A 197 3.71 -16.07 -29.32
CA ASP A 197 2.49 -15.40 -29.80
C ASP A 197 1.69 -14.81 -28.64
N TYR A 198 0.76 -13.87 -28.91
CA TYR A 198 -0.16 -13.28 -27.91
C TYR A 198 -1.54 -13.94 -27.88
N SER A 199 -1.66 -15.14 -28.46
CA SER A 199 -2.91 -15.87 -28.44
C SER A 199 -3.29 -16.37 -27.03
N SER A 200 -4.53 -16.75 -26.85
CA SER A 200 -5.01 -17.34 -25.59
C SER A 200 -4.80 -18.85 -25.47
N CYS A 201 -4.09 -19.47 -26.39
CA CYS A 201 -3.84 -20.93 -26.39
C CYS A 201 -2.35 -21.28 -26.59
N THR A 202 -1.47 -20.41 -26.17
CA THR A 202 -0.02 -20.68 -26.22
C THR A 202 0.34 -21.85 -25.31
N CYS A 203 1.15 -22.80 -25.81
CA CYS A 203 1.53 -24.00 -25.05
C CYS A 203 2.82 -24.68 -25.57
N MET A 204 3.55 -24.12 -26.53
CA MET A 204 4.76 -24.75 -27.07
C MET A 204 5.84 -23.77 -27.54
N PHE A 205 7.08 -24.20 -27.49
CA PHE A 205 8.17 -23.70 -28.31
C PHE A 205 8.43 -24.65 -29.51
N THR A 206 9.10 -24.16 -30.55
CA THR A 206 9.53 -25.01 -31.66
C THR A 206 11.00 -25.47 -31.48
N GLN A 207 11.42 -26.48 -32.27
CA GLN A 207 12.80 -26.98 -32.27
C GLN A 207 13.78 -25.91 -32.75
N GLY A 208 13.38 -25.07 -33.71
CA GLY A 208 14.17 -23.93 -34.17
C GLY A 208 14.35 -22.88 -33.07
N GLN A 209 13.28 -22.60 -32.32
CA GLN A 209 13.36 -21.72 -31.14
C GLN A 209 14.29 -22.29 -30.07
N VAL A 210 14.22 -23.60 -29.78
CA VAL A 210 15.19 -24.27 -28.89
C VAL A 210 16.61 -24.06 -29.35
N THR A 211 16.89 -24.24 -30.63
CA THR A 211 18.22 -24.01 -31.20
C THR A 211 18.70 -22.57 -31.00
N ARG A 212 17.81 -21.59 -31.15
CA ARG A 212 18.13 -20.16 -30.94
C ARG A 212 18.35 -19.83 -29.45
N MET A 213 17.53 -20.37 -28.56
CA MET A 213 17.71 -20.25 -27.12
C MET A 213 19.02 -20.88 -26.65
N ASP A 214 19.38 -22.07 -27.15
CA ASP A 214 20.63 -22.76 -26.83
C ASP A 214 21.86 -21.93 -27.29
N ALA A 215 21.79 -21.33 -28.46
CA ALA A 215 22.82 -20.42 -28.92
C ALA A 215 22.98 -19.17 -28.02
N SER A 216 21.87 -18.64 -27.49
CA SER A 216 21.87 -17.54 -26.51
C SER A 216 22.46 -17.97 -25.17
N LEU A 217 22.05 -19.12 -24.66
CA LEU A 217 22.58 -19.70 -23.41
C LEU A 217 24.07 -20.00 -23.45
N ASN A 218 24.65 -20.21 -24.65
CA ASN A 218 26.08 -20.40 -24.86
C ASN A 218 26.82 -19.11 -25.28
N SER A 219 26.17 -17.96 -25.19
CA SER A 219 26.72 -16.64 -25.56
C SER A 219 27.05 -15.80 -24.33
N SER A 220 28.16 -15.07 -24.39
CA SER A 220 28.50 -14.06 -23.40
C SER A 220 27.68 -12.77 -23.52
N VAL A 221 26.85 -12.64 -24.57
CA VAL A 221 25.96 -11.47 -24.72
C VAL A 221 24.87 -11.50 -23.68
N GLY A 222 24.84 -10.47 -22.82
CA GLY A 222 23.92 -10.38 -21.70
C GLY A 222 24.15 -11.45 -20.61
N ALA A 223 25.39 -11.98 -20.54
CA ALA A 223 25.86 -12.93 -19.51
C ALA A 223 25.06 -14.26 -19.41
N ARG A 224 24.32 -14.66 -20.46
CA ARG A 224 23.47 -15.87 -20.41
C ARG A 224 24.28 -17.16 -20.20
N VAL A 225 25.53 -17.20 -20.70
CA VAL A 225 26.42 -18.35 -20.55
C VAL A 225 26.84 -18.57 -19.07
N ASP A 226 26.87 -17.53 -18.28
CA ASP A 226 27.34 -17.59 -16.89
C ASP A 226 26.30 -18.19 -15.96
N LEU A 227 25.00 -18.03 -16.23
CA LEU A 227 23.88 -18.45 -15.40
C LEU A 227 23.84 -19.95 -15.11
N TRP A 228 24.35 -20.80 -16.00
CA TRP A 228 24.28 -22.27 -15.87
C TRP A 228 25.64 -22.94 -15.70
N GLN A 229 26.73 -22.15 -15.53
CA GLN A 229 28.04 -22.72 -15.24
C GLN A 229 28.04 -23.46 -13.89
N ASP A 230 28.73 -24.56 -13.82
CA ASP A 230 28.80 -25.42 -12.64
C ASP A 230 29.21 -24.61 -11.38
N GLU A 231 30.20 -23.72 -11.52
CA GLU A 231 30.66 -22.84 -10.44
C GLU A 231 29.54 -21.93 -9.94
N ASN A 232 28.82 -21.25 -10.84
CA ASN A 232 27.70 -20.37 -10.50
C ASN A 232 26.55 -21.13 -9.85
N LEU A 233 26.22 -22.34 -10.33
CA LEU A 233 25.19 -23.18 -9.71
C LEU A 233 25.52 -23.55 -8.24
N TRP A 234 26.81 -23.76 -7.93
CA TRP A 234 27.25 -23.98 -6.55
C TRP A 234 27.21 -22.69 -5.74
N GLU A 235 27.62 -21.55 -6.28
CA GLU A 235 27.66 -20.26 -5.58
C GLU A 235 26.24 -19.74 -5.27
N THR A 236 25.27 -20.00 -6.12
CA THR A 236 23.87 -19.60 -5.94
C THR A 236 23.02 -20.65 -5.19
N GLY A 237 23.63 -21.82 -4.87
CA GLY A 237 22.96 -22.93 -4.21
C GLY A 237 21.88 -23.62 -5.08
N THR A 238 21.97 -23.47 -6.42
CA THR A 238 21.02 -24.08 -7.37
C THR A 238 21.52 -25.36 -8.00
N HIS A 239 22.78 -25.74 -7.77
CA HIS A 239 23.35 -26.99 -8.30
C HIS A 239 22.51 -28.22 -7.90
N PRO A 240 22.26 -29.20 -8.79
CA PRO A 240 21.42 -30.37 -8.51
C PRO A 240 21.87 -31.21 -7.30
N ASN A 241 23.16 -31.20 -6.97
CA ASN A 241 23.72 -31.90 -5.81
C ASN A 241 23.99 -30.95 -4.63
N TYR A 242 23.55 -29.70 -4.67
CA TYR A 242 23.66 -28.81 -3.54
C TYR A 242 22.54 -29.13 -2.54
N GLU A 243 22.92 -29.45 -1.32
CA GLU A 243 21.99 -29.63 -0.21
C GLU A 243 21.83 -28.29 0.49
N SER A 244 20.72 -27.59 0.23
CA SER A 244 20.41 -26.33 0.89
C SER A 244 20.14 -26.56 2.37
N GLU A 245 20.78 -25.77 3.22
CA GLU A 245 20.37 -25.65 4.61
C GLU A 245 19.09 -24.81 4.67
N GLU A 246 18.23 -25.11 5.64
CA GLU A 246 17.05 -24.31 5.89
C GLU A 246 17.48 -22.95 6.46
N CYS A 247 16.91 -21.85 5.94
CA CYS A 247 17.23 -20.52 6.44
C CYS A 247 16.54 -20.22 7.77
N LEU A 248 17.16 -19.39 8.60
CA LEU A 248 16.46 -18.79 9.73
C LEU A 248 15.24 -18.00 9.24
N ALA A 249 14.13 -18.12 9.96
CA ALA A 249 12.95 -17.35 9.64
C ALA A 249 13.22 -15.83 9.72
N THR A 250 12.60 -15.07 8.85
CA THR A 250 12.52 -13.60 8.96
C THR A 250 11.12 -13.27 9.44
N ILE A 251 11.02 -12.66 10.63
CA ILE A 251 9.74 -12.39 11.26
C ILE A 251 9.17 -11.09 10.73
N ASP A 252 7.92 -11.17 10.27
CA ASP A 252 7.06 -10.04 9.96
C ASP A 252 5.61 -10.40 10.32
N PHE A 253 4.86 -9.43 10.85
CA PHE A 253 3.45 -9.62 11.16
C PHE A 253 2.72 -8.29 11.18
N TYR A 254 1.40 -8.33 10.99
CA TYR A 254 0.59 -7.11 11.00
C TYR A 254 -0.80 -7.35 11.59
N ILE A 255 -1.42 -6.23 11.97
CA ILE A 255 -2.85 -6.11 12.23
C ILE A 255 -3.43 -5.06 11.28
N PRO A 256 -4.64 -5.22 10.74
CA PRO A 256 -5.15 -4.34 9.68
C PRO A 256 -5.22 -2.86 10.05
N ASN A 257 -5.45 -2.54 11.34
CA ASN A 257 -5.76 -1.16 11.74
C ASN A 257 -4.87 -0.58 12.85
N GLY A 258 -3.94 -1.33 13.42
CA GLY A 258 -3.08 -0.87 14.53
C GLY A 258 -3.83 -0.51 15.83
N THR A 259 -5.17 -0.52 15.81
CA THR A 259 -6.03 -0.12 16.91
C THR A 259 -7.20 -1.09 17.08
N THR A 260 -7.70 -1.23 18.32
CA THR A 260 -8.91 -2.00 18.65
C THR A 260 -9.62 -1.38 19.86
N CYS A 261 -10.83 -1.84 20.18
CA CYS A 261 -11.49 -1.48 21.45
C CYS A 261 -11.38 -2.58 22.49
N SER A 262 -11.46 -2.17 23.75
CA SER A 262 -11.50 -3.12 24.87
C SER A 262 -12.64 -4.13 24.70
N GLY A 263 -12.31 -5.41 24.88
CA GLY A 263 -13.25 -6.52 24.72
C GLY A 263 -13.54 -6.96 23.30
N GLN A 264 -12.91 -6.36 22.27
CA GLN A 264 -13.05 -6.77 20.88
C GLN A 264 -11.98 -7.77 20.46
N GLU A 265 -12.35 -8.68 19.55
CA GLU A 265 -11.42 -9.62 18.94
C GLU A 265 -10.48 -8.90 17.96
N THR A 266 -9.18 -9.10 18.13
CA THR A 266 -8.14 -8.59 17.25
C THR A 266 -7.43 -9.75 16.55
N GLN A 267 -7.50 -9.80 15.23
CA GLN A 267 -6.83 -10.80 14.40
C GLN A 267 -5.42 -10.33 14.08
N PHE A 268 -4.42 -11.13 14.44
CA PHE A 268 -3.03 -10.97 14.01
C PHE A 268 -2.77 -11.83 12.77
N PHE A 269 -1.99 -11.32 11.85
CA PHE A 269 -1.59 -12.01 10.64
C PHE A 269 -0.07 -12.17 10.60
N ASN A 270 0.37 -13.40 10.48
CA ASN A 270 1.77 -13.71 10.23
C ASN A 270 2.10 -13.42 8.75
N ASN A 271 3.15 -12.66 8.51
CA ASN A 271 3.69 -12.34 7.18
C ASN A 271 5.17 -12.73 7.08
N SER A 272 5.63 -13.57 8.01
CA SER A 272 7.02 -14.04 8.09
C SER A 272 7.36 -14.96 6.92
N TYR A 273 8.64 -15.02 6.57
CA TYR A 273 9.15 -15.85 5.48
C TYR A 273 10.42 -16.61 5.90
N ASN A 274 10.97 -17.47 5.04
CA ASN A 274 11.98 -18.46 5.37
C ASN A 274 11.51 -19.41 6.50
N LEU A 275 10.26 -19.83 6.44
CA LEU A 275 9.62 -20.56 7.54
C LEU A 275 10.06 -22.02 7.61
N GLY A 276 10.53 -22.59 6.51
CA GLY A 276 10.79 -24.03 6.39
C GLY A 276 9.51 -24.86 6.28
N GLU A 277 9.66 -26.20 6.31
CA GLU A 277 8.51 -27.10 6.13
C GLU A 277 7.59 -27.19 7.35
N THR A 278 8.11 -27.00 8.56
CA THR A 278 7.38 -27.22 9.82
C THR A 278 7.67 -26.12 10.84
N PRO A 279 7.28 -24.87 10.57
CA PRO A 279 7.51 -23.77 11.49
C PRO A 279 6.70 -23.94 12.78
N GLN A 280 7.28 -23.54 13.90
CA GLN A 280 6.59 -23.48 15.18
C GLN A 280 6.50 -22.02 15.62
N TYR A 281 5.28 -21.54 15.83
CA TYR A 281 4.99 -20.19 16.25
C TYR A 281 4.82 -20.12 17.76
N TYR A 282 5.30 -19.04 18.37
CA TYR A 282 5.01 -18.70 19.74
C TYR A 282 4.82 -17.19 19.88
N TRP A 283 3.57 -16.80 20.01
CA TRP A 283 3.16 -15.43 20.23
C TRP A 283 3.06 -15.12 21.72
N THR A 284 3.35 -13.86 22.09
CA THR A 284 3.16 -13.32 23.41
C THR A 284 2.42 -12.00 23.33
N PHE A 285 1.32 -11.89 24.08
CA PHE A 285 0.40 -10.74 24.11
C PHE A 285 0.23 -10.26 25.55
N PRO A 286 1.16 -9.45 26.09
CA PRO A 286 0.99 -8.90 27.45
C PRO A 286 -0.34 -8.14 27.56
N GLY A 287 -1.17 -8.48 28.54
CA GLY A 287 -2.50 -7.87 28.71
C GLY A 287 -3.60 -8.41 27.82
N GLY A 288 -3.29 -9.24 26.82
CA GLY A 288 -4.26 -9.90 25.94
C GLY A 288 -4.77 -11.24 26.49
N GLU A 289 -5.89 -11.70 25.96
CA GLU A 289 -6.51 -12.98 26.24
C GLU A 289 -6.82 -13.70 24.91
N PRO A 290 -6.15 -14.84 24.59
CA PRO A 290 -5.08 -15.47 25.37
C PRO A 290 -3.79 -14.63 25.44
N ALA A 291 -3.05 -14.73 26.55
CA ALA A 291 -1.76 -14.03 26.69
C ALA A 291 -0.62 -14.64 25.83
N ASN A 292 -0.83 -15.82 25.28
CA ASN A 292 0.09 -16.53 24.39
C ASN A 292 -0.70 -17.36 23.39
N SER A 293 -0.16 -17.57 22.18
CA SER A 293 -0.69 -18.51 21.19
C SER A 293 0.42 -19.20 20.43
N THR A 294 0.10 -20.37 19.87
CA THR A 294 0.94 -21.11 18.92
C THR A 294 0.29 -21.19 17.53
N ASP A 295 -0.83 -20.55 17.34
CA ASP A 295 -1.50 -20.47 16.05
C ASP A 295 -0.69 -19.57 15.10
N GLU A 296 -0.72 -19.85 13.82
CA GLU A 296 -0.08 -19.01 12.82
C GLU A 296 -0.66 -17.59 12.81
N ASN A 297 -1.98 -17.50 12.88
CA ASN A 297 -2.72 -16.24 12.83
C ASN A 297 -3.68 -16.16 14.02
N PRO A 298 -3.22 -15.77 15.22
CA PRO A 298 -4.01 -15.80 16.44
C PRO A 298 -5.03 -14.66 16.50
N VAL A 299 -6.10 -14.91 17.26
CA VAL A 299 -7.10 -13.91 17.69
C VAL A 299 -6.90 -13.62 19.16
N VAL A 300 -6.86 -12.35 19.53
CA VAL A 300 -6.60 -11.89 20.91
C VAL A 300 -7.60 -10.82 21.31
N ILE A 301 -8.06 -10.84 22.55
CA ILE A 301 -8.92 -9.83 23.15
C ILE A 301 -8.13 -9.06 24.22
N TYR A 302 -8.13 -7.74 24.14
CA TYR A 302 -7.61 -6.86 25.19
C TYR A 302 -8.78 -6.24 25.95
N ASN A 303 -8.86 -6.48 27.27
CA ASN A 303 -9.99 -6.05 28.10
C ASN A 303 -9.80 -4.66 28.73
N ASN A 304 -8.60 -4.10 28.66
CA ASN A 304 -8.29 -2.79 29.23
C ASN A 304 -7.69 -1.90 28.14
N GLU A 305 -7.89 -0.61 28.26
CA GLU A 305 -7.21 0.38 27.42
C GLU A 305 -5.71 0.39 27.63
N GLY A 306 -4.98 0.88 26.64
CA GLY A 306 -3.53 1.07 26.71
C GLY A 306 -2.81 0.73 25.42
N LEU A 307 -1.49 0.94 25.44
CA LEU A 307 -0.56 0.50 24.42
C LEU A 307 0.05 -0.85 24.86
N TYR A 308 0.06 -1.80 23.94
CA TYR A 308 0.52 -3.15 24.24
C TYR A 308 1.58 -3.60 23.26
N ASN A 309 2.61 -4.23 23.81
CA ASN A 309 3.65 -4.87 23.05
C ASN A 309 3.14 -6.21 22.49
N VAL A 310 3.70 -6.61 21.35
CA VAL A 310 3.46 -7.92 20.77
C VAL A 310 4.79 -8.56 20.43
N SER A 311 4.95 -9.81 20.79
CA SER A 311 6.14 -10.59 20.43
C SER A 311 5.77 -11.82 19.64
N LEU A 312 6.58 -12.14 18.64
CA LEU A 312 6.52 -13.39 17.89
C LEU A 312 7.88 -14.06 17.92
N SER A 313 7.90 -15.35 18.25
CA SER A 313 9.05 -16.23 18.08
C SER A 313 8.70 -17.33 17.07
N ILE A 314 9.59 -17.58 16.13
CA ILE A 314 9.45 -18.65 15.13
C ILE A 314 10.66 -19.57 15.26
N THR A 315 10.39 -20.87 15.35
CA THR A 315 11.39 -21.93 15.35
C THR A 315 11.20 -22.80 14.12
N ASN A 316 12.26 -22.99 13.36
CA ASN A 316 12.38 -23.97 12.29
C ASN A 316 13.63 -24.83 12.48
N ASN A 317 14.01 -25.67 11.51
CA ASN A 317 15.20 -26.54 11.66
C ASN A 317 16.52 -25.76 11.72
N ALA A 318 16.57 -24.53 11.16
CA ALA A 318 17.75 -23.67 11.24
C ALA A 318 17.94 -23.04 12.63
N GLY A 319 16.87 -22.90 13.41
CA GLY A 319 16.92 -22.30 14.73
C GLY A 319 15.68 -21.52 15.13
N THR A 320 15.85 -20.67 16.15
CA THR A 320 14.78 -19.83 16.68
C THR A 320 15.16 -18.36 16.52
N VAL A 321 14.24 -17.58 15.99
CA VAL A 321 14.29 -16.10 15.93
C VAL A 321 13.10 -15.52 16.68
N TYR A 322 13.22 -14.29 17.16
CA TYR A 322 12.12 -13.59 17.81
C TYR A 322 12.19 -12.09 17.56
N ILE A 323 11.05 -11.43 17.59
CA ILE A 323 10.92 -9.98 17.56
C ILE A 323 9.90 -9.53 18.61
N THR A 324 10.10 -8.35 19.16
CA THR A 324 9.11 -7.64 19.99
C THR A 324 8.85 -6.29 19.35
N GLN A 325 7.59 -6.03 19.04
CA GLN A 325 7.12 -4.71 18.64
C GLN A 325 6.56 -4.01 19.88
N GLU A 326 7.23 -2.92 20.27
CA GLU A 326 6.81 -2.13 21.42
C GLU A 326 5.64 -1.21 21.02
N ASP A 327 4.67 -1.04 21.92
CA ASP A 327 3.50 -0.17 21.73
C ASP A 327 2.75 -0.43 20.42
N TYR A 328 2.71 -1.70 20.02
CA TYR A 328 2.28 -2.12 18.68
C TYR A 328 0.77 -2.04 18.45
N ILE A 329 -0.03 -2.27 19.50
CA ILE A 329 -1.47 -2.16 19.43
C ILE A 329 -1.98 -1.17 20.46
N MET A 330 -2.83 -0.25 19.99
CA MET A 330 -3.56 0.67 20.84
C MET A 330 -4.96 0.14 21.09
N VAL A 331 -5.30 -0.02 22.36
CA VAL A 331 -6.62 -0.44 22.81
C VAL A 331 -7.34 0.76 23.43
N TYR A 332 -8.51 1.07 22.92
CA TYR A 332 -9.34 2.16 23.43
C TYR A 332 -10.42 1.63 24.39
N ASP A 333 -10.69 2.37 25.44
CA ASP A 333 -11.91 2.15 26.22
C ASP A 333 -13.08 2.94 25.60
N GLN A 334 -14.12 2.22 25.18
CA GLN A 334 -15.37 2.85 24.70
C GLN A 334 -16.14 3.56 25.81
N ALA A 335 -15.84 3.32 27.07
CA ALA A 335 -16.49 3.99 28.19
C ALA A 335 -16.03 5.45 28.36
N GLU A 336 -14.88 5.83 27.81
CA GLU A 336 -14.32 7.19 27.88
C GLU A 336 -14.67 8.01 26.63
N ASN A 337 -15.96 8.20 26.39
CA ASN A 337 -16.44 9.04 25.29
C ASN A 337 -16.55 10.50 25.72
N THR A 338 -16.17 11.42 24.82
CA THR A 338 -16.52 12.83 25.01
C THR A 338 -17.92 13.11 24.48
N ASP A 339 -18.66 13.91 25.22
CA ASP A 339 -19.98 14.42 24.78
C ASP A 339 -19.85 15.65 23.87
N GLN A 340 -18.63 16.19 23.71
CA GLN A 340 -18.37 17.38 22.90
C GLN A 340 -17.01 17.28 22.20
N ILE A 341 -16.93 17.74 20.97
CA ILE A 341 -15.68 18.11 20.32
C ILE A 341 -15.68 19.63 20.14
N ILE A 342 -14.71 20.29 20.72
CA ILE A 342 -14.34 21.69 20.47
C ILE A 342 -12.81 21.72 20.53
N GLU A 343 -12.17 21.73 19.37
CA GLU A 343 -10.72 21.65 19.26
C GLU A 343 -10.18 22.75 18.33
N GLY A 344 -9.33 23.63 18.86
CA GLY A 344 -8.64 24.70 18.15
C GLY A 344 -7.13 24.56 18.22
N PHE A 345 -6.63 23.39 18.71
CA PHE A 345 -5.21 23.07 18.77
C PHE A 345 -4.34 24.05 19.60
N GLU A 346 -4.94 24.68 20.59
CA GLU A 346 -4.27 25.70 21.42
C GLU A 346 -3.26 25.09 22.42
N ASN A 347 -3.38 23.80 22.74
CA ASN A 347 -2.44 23.12 23.63
C ASN A 347 -1.07 22.94 22.93
N ASP A 348 -0.01 23.48 23.52
CA ASP A 348 1.35 23.41 22.96
C ASP A 348 1.90 21.97 22.84
N ASN A 349 1.35 21.04 23.63
CA ASN A 349 1.72 19.61 23.61
C ASN A 349 0.73 18.76 22.79
N PHE A 350 -0.06 19.34 21.91
CA PHE A 350 -1.04 18.59 21.11
C PHE A 350 -0.34 17.64 20.09
N PRO A 351 -0.81 16.37 19.96
CA PRO A 351 -1.73 15.68 20.86
C PRO A 351 -1.05 15.33 22.18
N ASP A 352 -1.72 15.62 23.31
CA ASP A 352 -1.14 15.33 24.63
C ASP A 352 -1.28 13.84 24.94
N GLN A 353 -0.19 13.11 24.84
CA GLN A 353 -0.09 11.67 25.11
C GLN A 353 0.42 11.36 26.53
N SER A 354 0.53 12.35 27.39
CA SER A 354 1.21 12.24 28.70
C SER A 354 0.44 11.49 29.77
N GLU A 355 -0.85 11.23 29.59
CA GLU A 355 -1.68 10.41 30.48
C GLU A 355 -2.39 9.35 29.64
N ASN A 356 -2.72 8.21 30.22
CA ASN A 356 -3.35 7.04 29.58
C ASN A 356 -4.70 7.31 28.89
N ASN A 357 -5.02 8.56 28.67
CA ASN A 357 -6.17 9.09 27.97
C ASN A 357 -5.65 9.70 26.66
N LEU A 358 -5.77 8.98 25.56
CA LEU A 358 -5.35 9.43 24.23
C LEU A 358 -6.56 10.01 23.47
N PRO A 359 -7.01 11.23 23.79
CA PRO A 359 -8.22 11.79 23.17
C PRO A 359 -8.02 11.99 21.66
N TRP A 360 -6.89 12.57 21.23
CA TRP A 360 -6.52 12.73 19.84
C TRP A 360 -5.29 11.89 19.53
N PHE A 361 -5.24 11.31 18.34
CA PHE A 361 -4.12 10.48 17.93
C PHE A 361 -3.72 10.74 16.48
N ILE A 362 -2.42 10.85 16.22
CA ILE A 362 -1.84 10.96 14.88
C ILE A 362 -1.19 9.63 14.57
N LEU A 363 -1.64 8.96 13.51
CA LEU A 363 -0.95 7.78 13.02
C LEU A 363 0.35 8.23 12.36
N GLU A 364 1.46 8.00 13.04
CA GLU A 364 2.78 8.31 12.51
C GLU A 364 3.18 7.26 11.46
N GLN A 365 3.31 7.69 10.23
CA GLN A 365 4.23 7.04 9.32
C GLN A 365 5.60 7.72 9.52
N GLU A 366 6.68 6.98 9.45
CA GLU A 366 8.06 7.35 9.85
C GLU A 366 8.67 8.62 9.19
N THR A 367 7.87 9.61 8.84
CA THR A 367 8.30 10.83 8.17
C THR A 367 8.01 12.08 8.99
N GLU A 368 8.91 13.06 8.95
CA GLU A 368 8.72 14.42 9.54
C GLU A 368 7.55 15.20 8.89
N THR A 369 6.72 14.57 8.10
CA THR A 369 5.70 15.21 7.23
C THR A 369 4.26 14.96 7.67
N THR A 370 4.01 14.19 8.73
CA THR A 370 2.66 13.92 9.27
C THR A 370 1.96 15.18 9.80
N TRP A 371 0.76 15.04 10.31
CA TRP A 371 0.01 16.12 10.95
C TRP A 371 0.82 16.79 12.06
N GLN A 372 0.98 18.10 12.01
CA GLN A 372 1.76 18.90 12.95
C GLN A 372 1.00 20.13 13.41
N ARG A 373 0.99 20.38 14.72
CA ARG A 373 0.56 21.64 15.27
C ARG A 373 1.44 22.78 14.77
N THR A 374 0.84 23.92 14.45
CA THR A 374 1.56 25.11 13.99
C THR A 374 0.88 26.38 14.45
N GLU A 375 1.69 27.40 14.75
CA GLU A 375 1.25 28.76 15.06
C GLU A 375 1.42 29.71 13.86
N SER A 376 1.89 29.17 12.73
CA SER A 376 2.16 29.99 11.55
C SER A 376 0.90 30.47 10.82
N ALA A 377 -0.22 29.78 11.02
CA ALA A 377 -1.54 30.13 10.48
C ALA A 377 -2.64 29.47 11.33
N TYR A 378 -3.75 30.15 11.50
CA TYR A 378 -4.91 29.66 12.25
C TYR A 378 -6.17 30.40 11.78
N SER A 379 -7.33 29.76 11.90
CA SER A 379 -8.63 30.35 11.64
C SER A 379 -9.13 31.11 12.87
N GLN A 380 -9.02 30.46 14.02
CA GLN A 380 -9.37 31.01 15.33
C GLN A 380 -8.24 30.74 16.32
N GLY A 381 -8.20 31.48 17.44
CA GLY A 381 -7.19 31.27 18.49
C GLY A 381 -5.79 31.68 18.06
N GLY A 382 -4.81 30.81 18.20
CA GLY A 382 -3.37 31.03 17.95
C GLY A 382 -2.64 29.88 17.27
N ALA A 383 -3.31 28.73 17.03
CA ALA A 383 -2.70 27.56 16.42
C ALA A 383 -3.67 26.80 15.51
N SER A 384 -3.16 25.87 14.73
CA SER A 384 -3.93 24.94 13.89
C SER A 384 -3.13 23.65 13.66
N MET A 385 -3.74 22.65 13.05
CA MET A 385 -3.01 21.49 12.50
C MET A 385 -2.66 21.70 11.04
N ARG A 386 -1.47 21.28 10.66
CA ARG A 386 -0.94 21.41 9.30
C ARG A 386 -0.35 20.10 8.80
N ILE A 387 -0.52 19.84 7.51
CA ILE A 387 0.23 18.81 6.78
C ILE A 387 1.02 19.45 5.64
N ARG A 388 2.22 18.93 5.34
CA ARG A 388 3.17 19.54 4.40
C ARG A 388 3.33 18.70 3.14
N SER A 389 2.25 18.51 2.39
CA SER A 389 2.18 17.66 1.20
C SER A 389 3.27 17.96 0.14
N ARG A 390 3.75 19.20 0.05
CA ARG A 390 4.83 19.58 -0.88
C ARG A 390 6.16 18.84 -0.69
N PHE A 391 6.33 18.11 0.40
CA PHE A 391 7.52 17.32 0.70
C PHE A 391 7.27 15.82 0.53
N PHE A 392 6.10 15.43 0.07
CA PHE A 392 5.80 14.04 -0.21
C PHE A 392 6.46 13.62 -1.53
N SER A 393 6.98 12.40 -1.55
CA SER A 393 7.42 11.69 -2.74
C SER A 393 6.48 10.50 -2.94
N GLY A 394 5.55 10.63 -3.88
CA GLY A 394 4.49 9.66 -4.11
C GLY A 394 3.28 9.87 -3.19
N GLU A 395 2.26 9.03 -3.36
CA GLU A 395 1.01 9.08 -2.62
C GLU A 395 1.22 8.61 -1.17
N ASN A 396 1.09 9.53 -0.22
CA ASN A 396 1.20 9.24 1.21
C ASN A 396 -0.11 9.57 1.93
N THR A 397 -0.55 8.68 2.80
CA THR A 397 -1.76 8.85 3.61
C THR A 397 -1.39 9.13 5.06
N HIS A 398 -1.96 10.19 5.63
CA HIS A 398 -1.75 10.62 7.00
C HIS A 398 -3.09 10.77 7.71
N ILE A 399 -3.20 10.23 8.92
CA ILE A 399 -4.46 10.15 9.64
C ILE A 399 -4.37 10.87 10.98
N LEU A 400 -5.38 11.70 11.26
CA LEU A 400 -5.65 12.30 12.56
C LEU A 400 -6.97 11.76 13.08
N TYR A 401 -6.95 11.08 14.22
CA TYR A 401 -8.12 10.54 14.89
C TYR A 401 -8.63 11.47 15.99
N THR A 402 -9.96 11.64 16.06
CA THR A 402 -10.61 12.30 17.20
C THR A 402 -10.69 11.36 18.42
N PRO A 403 -11.00 11.88 19.61
CA PRO A 403 -11.55 11.06 20.70
C PRO A 403 -12.79 10.27 20.23
N PHE A 404 -13.19 9.25 20.97
CA PHE A 404 -14.53 8.70 20.80
C PHE A 404 -15.58 9.73 21.19
N VAL A 405 -16.65 9.78 20.42
CA VAL A 405 -17.71 10.77 20.57
C VAL A 405 -19.04 10.09 20.89
N ASN A 406 -19.66 10.52 21.96
CA ASN A 406 -20.99 10.07 22.36
C ASN A 406 -22.06 10.96 21.71
N LEU A 407 -22.75 10.41 20.71
CA LEU A 407 -23.87 11.09 20.05
C LEU A 407 -25.24 10.72 20.65
N SER A 408 -25.31 9.97 21.77
CA SER A 408 -26.59 9.58 22.38
C SER A 408 -27.40 10.77 22.90
N LEU A 409 -26.74 11.89 23.13
CA LEU A 409 -27.35 13.15 23.59
C LEU A 409 -27.74 14.09 22.42
N TYR A 410 -27.46 13.71 21.18
CA TYR A 410 -27.69 14.54 20.02
C TYR A 410 -28.88 14.03 19.19
N ASP A 411 -29.81 14.92 18.91
CA ASP A 411 -30.87 14.71 17.93
C ASP A 411 -30.45 15.31 16.56
N THR A 412 -31.04 14.82 15.49
CA THR A 412 -30.79 15.37 14.14
C THR A 412 -31.37 16.77 13.99
N PRO A 413 -30.70 17.68 13.26
CA PRO A 413 -29.43 17.48 12.56
C PRO A 413 -28.24 17.60 13.50
N VAL A 414 -27.28 16.64 13.40
CA VAL A 414 -25.99 16.69 14.07
C VAL A 414 -24.86 16.76 13.03
N ARG A 415 -23.92 17.67 13.23
CA ARG A 415 -22.84 17.95 12.29
C ARG A 415 -21.52 18.21 13.00
N LEU A 416 -20.43 17.73 12.39
CA LEU A 416 -19.08 18.13 12.76
C LEU A 416 -18.66 19.25 11.79
N TYR A 417 -18.31 20.40 12.31
CA TYR A 417 -17.77 21.53 11.55
C TYR A 417 -16.26 21.58 11.74
N PHE A 418 -15.55 22.04 10.72
CA PHE A 418 -14.14 22.37 10.79
C PHE A 418 -13.78 23.47 9.80
N ASP A 419 -12.77 24.25 10.12
CA ASP A 419 -12.21 25.24 9.22
C ASP A 419 -11.00 24.66 8.52
N TYR A 420 -10.81 24.94 7.23
CA TYR A 420 -9.65 24.46 6.49
C TYR A 420 -9.11 25.54 5.54
N ALA A 421 -7.82 25.38 5.17
CA ALA A 421 -7.17 26.26 4.20
C ALA A 421 -6.16 25.48 3.37
N TYR A 422 -6.23 25.62 2.05
CA TYR A 422 -5.34 24.93 1.11
C TYR A 422 -5.13 25.74 -0.17
N ALA A 423 -3.96 25.56 -0.81
CA ALA A 423 -3.67 26.06 -2.15
C ALA A 423 -2.94 24.99 -2.97
N LYS A 424 -3.21 24.92 -4.27
CA LYS A 424 -2.44 24.11 -5.21
C LYS A 424 -1.01 24.64 -5.35
N ARG A 425 -0.04 23.75 -5.45
CA ARG A 425 1.35 24.11 -5.80
C ARG A 425 1.51 24.37 -7.28
N ASN A 426 0.91 23.52 -8.11
CA ASN A 426 0.96 23.54 -9.57
C ASN A 426 -0.27 22.82 -10.14
N ASN A 427 -0.29 22.52 -11.42
CA ASN A 427 -1.38 21.81 -12.08
C ASN A 427 -1.32 20.27 -11.96
N GLN A 428 -0.30 19.74 -11.31
CA GLN A 428 -0.13 18.31 -11.03
C GLN A 428 -0.50 17.96 -9.58
N SER A 429 -0.79 18.99 -8.74
CA SER A 429 -1.22 18.75 -7.35
C SER A 429 -2.46 17.87 -7.31
N ASP A 430 -2.38 16.73 -6.63
CA ASP A 430 -3.45 15.74 -6.44
C ASP A 430 -3.56 15.39 -4.95
N ASP A 431 -4.16 16.31 -4.20
CA ASP A 431 -4.35 16.18 -2.76
C ASP A 431 -5.83 15.92 -2.44
N LEU A 432 -6.09 15.08 -1.46
CA LEU A 432 -7.43 14.67 -1.04
C LEU A 432 -7.53 14.69 0.49
N LEU A 433 -8.55 15.38 1.02
CA LEU A 433 -8.94 15.30 2.42
C LEU A 433 -10.25 14.56 2.54
N ARG A 434 -10.25 13.44 3.26
CA ARG A 434 -11.45 12.68 3.59
C ARG A 434 -11.76 12.77 5.09
N VAL A 435 -13.05 12.73 5.42
CA VAL A 435 -13.50 12.52 6.80
C VAL A 435 -14.36 11.27 6.85
N LEU A 436 -13.91 10.29 7.63
CA LEU A 436 -14.51 8.98 7.75
C LEU A 436 -14.97 8.74 9.19
N ILE A 437 -16.04 7.95 9.33
CA ILE A 437 -16.68 7.64 10.62
C ILE A 437 -16.69 6.13 10.82
N SER A 438 -16.32 5.71 12.02
CA SER A 438 -16.45 4.33 12.50
C SER A 438 -17.33 4.28 13.73
N ASP A 439 -18.19 3.27 13.82
CA ASP A 439 -18.98 2.91 14.99
C ASP A 439 -18.68 1.50 15.51
N ASP A 440 -17.60 0.91 14.99
CA ASP A 440 -17.09 -0.42 15.31
C ASP A 440 -15.60 -0.41 15.71
N CYS A 441 -15.13 0.69 16.31
CA CYS A 441 -13.75 0.86 16.82
C CYS A 441 -12.67 0.92 15.76
N GLY A 442 -13.01 1.36 14.55
CA GLY A 442 -12.06 1.47 13.45
C GLY A 442 -11.89 0.18 12.64
N LEU A 443 -12.71 -0.85 12.90
CA LEU A 443 -12.71 -2.07 12.08
C LEU A 443 -13.26 -1.79 10.69
N SER A 444 -14.26 -0.91 10.59
CA SER A 444 -14.74 -0.39 9.31
C SER A 444 -14.94 1.12 9.37
N TRP A 445 -14.80 1.76 8.20
CA TRP A 445 -14.91 3.20 8.05
C TRP A 445 -15.89 3.58 6.96
N THR A 446 -16.77 4.51 7.26
CA THR A 446 -17.72 5.07 6.30
C THR A 446 -17.29 6.49 5.94
N GLU A 447 -16.95 6.72 4.68
CA GLU A 447 -16.66 8.06 4.17
C GLU A 447 -17.90 8.96 4.22
N ARG A 448 -17.73 10.16 4.74
CA ARG A 448 -18.80 11.14 4.88
C ARG A 448 -18.51 12.48 4.24
N LYS A 449 -17.26 12.78 4.03
CA LYS A 449 -16.79 13.98 3.34
C LYS A 449 -15.55 13.63 2.53
N ASP A 450 -15.53 14.15 1.33
CA ASP A 450 -14.48 14.07 0.35
C ASP A 450 -14.25 15.49 -0.18
N LEU A 451 -13.04 15.99 -0.06
CA LEU A 451 -12.59 17.24 -0.62
C LEU A 451 -11.36 16.93 -1.49
N ASP A 452 -11.61 16.74 -2.79
CA ASP A 452 -10.55 16.60 -3.78
C ASP A 452 -9.80 17.93 -3.97
N THR A 453 -8.70 17.88 -4.67
CA THR A 453 -7.82 19.04 -4.89
C THR A 453 -8.57 20.29 -5.37
N ASP A 454 -9.60 20.16 -6.20
CA ASP A 454 -10.35 21.29 -6.72
C ASP A 454 -11.31 21.89 -5.68
N ASN A 455 -11.87 21.04 -4.82
CA ASN A 455 -12.76 21.42 -3.73
C ASN A 455 -12.02 21.87 -2.47
N LEU A 456 -10.74 21.47 -2.31
CA LEU A 456 -9.89 21.91 -1.20
C LEU A 456 -9.40 23.37 -1.33
N VAL A 457 -9.33 23.92 -2.55
CA VAL A 457 -8.69 25.21 -2.82
C VAL A 457 -9.46 26.37 -2.20
N THR A 458 -8.84 27.10 -1.26
CA THR A 458 -9.45 28.24 -0.56
C THR A 458 -8.86 29.60 -0.95
N ASN A 459 -7.87 29.64 -1.83
CA ASN A 459 -7.17 30.88 -2.25
C ASN A 459 -7.65 31.43 -3.61
N GLY A 460 -8.81 30.98 -4.09
CA GLY A 460 -9.35 31.38 -5.40
C GLY A 460 -8.68 30.71 -6.59
N GLY A 461 -8.01 29.57 -6.41
CA GLY A 461 -7.41 28.75 -7.48
C GLY A 461 -6.02 29.19 -7.94
N ALA A 462 -5.38 30.14 -7.26
CA ALA A 462 -4.04 30.57 -7.61
C ALA A 462 -3.01 29.51 -7.18
N TYR A 463 -2.07 29.16 -8.07
CA TYR A 463 -0.94 28.29 -7.74
C TYR A 463 0.07 29.00 -6.86
N ILE A 464 0.49 28.34 -5.78
CA ILE A 464 1.50 28.81 -4.83
C ILE A 464 2.69 27.85 -4.84
N SER A 465 3.75 28.19 -5.54
CA SER A 465 4.96 27.34 -5.63
C SER A 465 5.81 27.33 -4.35
N SER A 466 5.68 28.35 -3.49
CA SER A 466 6.26 28.38 -2.14
C SER A 466 5.34 27.69 -1.12
N ALA A 467 5.78 27.57 0.14
CA ALA A 467 4.91 27.14 1.23
C ALA A 467 3.69 28.06 1.35
N PHE A 468 2.51 27.49 1.28
CA PHE A 468 1.26 28.23 1.50
C PHE A 468 1.09 28.52 3.00
N VAL A 469 0.85 29.79 3.32
CA VAL A 469 0.47 30.24 4.66
C VAL A 469 -0.78 31.12 4.47
N PRO A 470 -1.97 30.65 4.85
CA PRO A 470 -3.21 31.37 4.63
C PRO A 470 -3.30 32.63 5.49
N ASN A 471 -3.89 33.68 4.94
CA ASN A 471 -4.39 34.81 5.71
C ASN A 471 -5.84 34.57 6.15
N SER A 472 -6.39 35.45 6.98
CA SER A 472 -7.73 35.30 7.57
C SER A 472 -8.89 35.19 6.57
N ASN A 473 -8.69 35.58 5.30
CA ASN A 473 -9.72 35.50 4.25
C ASN A 473 -9.59 34.23 3.38
N GLN A 474 -8.66 33.36 3.68
CA GLN A 474 -8.34 32.16 2.91
C GLN A 474 -8.66 30.88 3.72
N TRP A 475 -9.53 31.00 4.71
CA TRP A 475 -10.10 29.88 5.46
C TRP A 475 -11.55 29.70 5.03
N GLU A 476 -11.96 28.45 4.86
CA GLU A 476 -13.34 28.07 4.58
C GLU A 476 -13.84 27.13 5.67
N GLU A 477 -15.13 27.25 6.00
CA GLU A 477 -15.80 26.36 6.92
C GLU A 477 -16.49 25.24 6.16
N GLU A 478 -16.29 24.00 6.59
CA GLU A 478 -16.97 22.83 6.05
C GLU A 478 -17.65 22.04 7.15
N PHE A 479 -18.60 21.18 6.78
CA PHE A 479 -19.24 20.29 7.73
C PHE A 479 -19.42 18.86 7.23
N VAL A 480 -19.40 17.94 8.20
CA VAL A 480 -19.70 16.51 8.01
C VAL A 480 -21.06 16.19 8.61
N ASN A 481 -21.94 15.58 7.83
CA ASN A 481 -23.26 15.17 8.29
C ASN A 481 -23.16 13.87 9.07
N LEU A 482 -23.43 13.92 10.39
CA LEU A 482 -23.41 12.79 11.31
C LEU A 482 -24.80 12.24 11.65
N ASN A 483 -25.86 12.67 10.96
CA ASN A 483 -27.23 12.21 11.22
C ASN A 483 -27.41 10.68 11.24
N PRO A 484 -26.71 9.87 10.41
CA PRO A 484 -26.82 8.41 10.48
C PRO A 484 -26.40 7.81 11.84
N TRP A 485 -25.56 8.51 12.59
CA TRP A 485 -25.06 8.09 13.89
C TRP A 485 -25.67 8.84 15.07
N ALA A 486 -26.67 9.70 14.84
CA ALA A 486 -27.37 10.37 15.92
C ALA A 486 -27.97 9.33 16.89
N GLY A 487 -27.71 9.51 18.18
CA GLY A 487 -28.12 8.53 19.21
C GLY A 487 -27.12 7.38 19.43
N ASN A 488 -26.04 7.27 18.65
CA ASN A 488 -25.00 6.28 18.89
C ASN A 488 -24.14 6.69 20.10
N PRO A 489 -23.90 5.79 21.06
CA PRO A 489 -23.12 6.12 22.27
C PRO A 489 -21.62 6.26 22.01
N SER A 490 -21.09 5.76 20.90
CA SER A 490 -19.66 5.77 20.63
C SER A 490 -19.36 5.72 19.13
N ILE A 491 -18.85 6.80 18.58
CA ILE A 491 -18.29 6.85 17.23
C ILE A 491 -16.87 7.37 17.29
N LYS A 492 -16.06 7.00 16.30
CA LYS A 492 -14.73 7.55 16.06
C LYS A 492 -14.70 8.25 14.71
N ILE A 493 -14.00 9.36 14.64
CA ILE A 493 -13.87 10.16 13.42
C ILE A 493 -12.40 10.23 13.05
N GLN A 494 -12.08 10.07 11.77
CA GLN A 494 -10.74 10.32 11.26
C GLN A 494 -10.75 11.38 10.18
N PHE A 495 -9.73 12.23 10.20
CA PHE A 495 -9.33 13.09 9.11
C PHE A 495 -8.16 12.41 8.40
N GLU A 496 -8.41 11.96 7.20
CA GLU A 496 -7.44 11.28 6.36
C GLU A 496 -7.03 12.20 5.22
N PHE A 497 -5.75 12.46 5.10
CA PHE A 497 -5.18 13.23 4.02
C PHE A 497 -4.29 12.34 3.18
N THR A 498 -4.55 12.31 1.88
CA THR A 498 -3.70 11.69 0.88
C THR A 498 -3.20 12.78 -0.05
N GLY A 499 -1.89 12.85 -0.28
CA GLY A 499 -1.31 13.94 -1.06
C GLY A 499 -0.19 13.51 -1.97
N GLU A 500 -0.15 14.14 -3.15
CA GLU A 500 0.92 14.03 -4.11
C GLU A 500 1.21 15.41 -4.74
N ASP A 501 2.45 15.86 -4.62
CA ASP A 501 2.99 17.12 -5.19
C ASP A 501 2.16 18.39 -4.90
N GLY A 502 1.43 18.38 -3.78
CA GLY A 502 0.58 19.49 -3.35
C GLY A 502 1.28 20.61 -2.59
N ASN A 503 0.54 21.31 -1.73
CA ASN A 503 1.06 22.34 -0.84
C ASN A 503 0.65 22.06 0.62
N TYR A 504 0.71 23.01 1.49
CA TYR A 504 0.29 22.86 2.87
C TYR A 504 -1.23 22.90 2.99
N LEU A 505 -1.81 21.90 3.64
CA LEU A 505 -3.16 21.90 4.15
C LEU A 505 -3.16 22.29 5.62
N TYR A 506 -4.14 23.08 6.03
CA TYR A 506 -4.38 23.44 7.42
C TYR A 506 -5.82 23.07 7.78
N ILE A 507 -6.04 22.56 9.00
CA ILE A 507 -7.36 22.39 9.61
C ILE A 507 -7.39 23.04 10.99
N ASP A 508 -8.54 23.57 11.40
CA ASP A 508 -8.71 24.28 12.65
C ASP A 508 -10.18 24.25 13.10
N ASN A 509 -10.45 24.67 14.34
CA ASN A 509 -11.78 24.95 14.88
C ASN A 509 -12.77 23.79 14.64
N ILE A 510 -12.33 22.55 14.97
CA ILE A 510 -13.16 21.35 14.83
C ILE A 510 -14.20 21.37 15.97
N ARG A 511 -15.49 21.30 15.62
CA ARG A 511 -16.57 21.38 16.60
C ARG A 511 -17.80 20.59 16.19
N LEU A 512 -18.36 19.89 17.17
CA LEU A 512 -19.62 19.18 17.04
C LEU A 512 -20.81 20.11 17.39
N GLN A 513 -21.81 20.17 16.54
CA GLN A 513 -23.01 20.98 16.76
C GLN A 513 -24.29 20.25 16.39
N SER A 514 -25.36 20.49 17.16
CA SER A 514 -26.73 20.06 16.87
C SER A 514 -27.69 21.21 17.19
N GLU A 515 -28.69 21.40 16.36
CA GLU A 515 -29.74 22.41 16.59
C GLU A 515 -30.67 22.04 17.78
N ASN A 516 -30.70 20.74 18.15
CA ASN A 516 -31.57 20.19 19.17
C ASN A 516 -30.78 19.32 20.16
N SER A 517 -29.59 19.74 20.59
CA SER A 517 -28.84 18.96 21.57
C SER A 517 -29.64 18.89 22.87
N LYS A 518 -29.80 17.68 23.43
CA LYS A 518 -30.32 17.46 24.80
C LYS A 518 -29.31 17.85 25.86
N ILE A 519 -28.15 18.28 25.48
CA ILE A 519 -27.18 18.93 26.33
C ILE A 519 -27.81 20.28 26.66
N GLU A 520 -28.60 20.36 27.75
CA GLU A 520 -28.72 21.62 28.45
C GLU A 520 -27.28 22.13 28.58
N GLU A 521 -27.03 23.44 28.31
CA GLU A 521 -25.78 24.05 28.75
C GLU A 521 -25.54 23.58 30.18
N ILE A 522 -24.79 22.46 30.31
CA ILE A 522 -24.22 22.09 31.60
C ILE A 522 -23.24 23.24 31.78
N GLU A 523 -23.71 24.27 32.50
CA GLU A 523 -22.80 25.19 33.14
C GLU A 523 -21.77 24.28 33.76
N LEU A 524 -20.56 24.28 33.18
CA LEU A 524 -19.44 23.45 33.63
C LEU A 524 -19.21 23.79 35.11
N ASN A 525 -19.93 23.10 35.98
CA ASN A 525 -19.80 23.20 37.44
C ASN A 525 -18.44 22.65 37.92
N ASN A 526 -17.53 22.34 36.99
CA ASN A 526 -16.13 22.04 37.27
C ASN A 526 -15.24 23.30 37.32
N ASN A 527 -15.77 24.49 37.13
CA ASN A 527 -14.98 25.75 37.17
C ASN A 527 -14.44 26.11 38.56
N GLY A 528 -14.63 25.25 39.54
CA GLY A 528 -14.23 25.56 40.90
C GLY A 528 -15.18 26.62 41.53
N ARG A 529 -14.82 27.09 42.70
CA ARG A 529 -15.60 28.16 43.37
C ARG A 529 -15.37 29.50 42.65
N LEU A 530 -16.46 30.20 42.31
CA LEU A 530 -16.38 31.54 41.71
C LEU A 530 -15.72 32.50 42.73
N LEU A 531 -14.61 33.11 42.33
CA LEU A 531 -13.84 34.07 43.13
C LEU A 531 -14.41 35.48 43.02
N LYS A 532 -14.64 35.95 41.79
CA LYS A 532 -15.12 37.32 41.55
C LYS A 532 -15.63 37.47 40.11
N ILE A 533 -16.44 38.50 39.92
CA ILE A 533 -16.94 38.95 38.62
C ILE A 533 -16.37 40.33 38.37
N ILE A 534 -15.78 40.54 37.20
CA ILE A 534 -15.23 41.86 36.79
C ILE A 534 -15.84 42.34 35.47
N ASP A 535 -15.89 43.64 35.28
CA ASP A 535 -16.24 44.25 34.00
C ASP A 535 -15.01 44.35 33.05
N VAL A 536 -15.22 44.84 31.84
CA VAL A 536 -14.16 45.04 30.82
C VAL A 536 -13.03 46.00 31.26
N LEU A 537 -13.22 46.73 32.36
CA LEU A 537 -12.21 47.60 32.92
C LEU A 537 -11.52 46.99 34.16
N GLY A 538 -11.81 45.69 34.43
CA GLY A 538 -11.22 44.96 35.57
C GLY A 538 -11.84 45.32 36.95
N ARG A 539 -12.95 46.05 37.00
CA ARG A 539 -13.60 46.44 38.25
C ARG A 539 -14.53 45.32 38.70
N GLU A 540 -14.48 44.95 39.96
CA GLU A 540 -15.36 43.98 40.55
C GLU A 540 -16.84 44.45 40.54
N VAL A 541 -17.73 43.62 40.05
CA VAL A 541 -19.13 43.93 39.86
C VAL A 541 -20.03 42.77 40.35
N LYS A 542 -21.29 43.06 40.58
CA LYS A 542 -22.30 42.04 40.95
C LYS A 542 -22.97 41.49 39.70
N GLU A 543 -23.38 40.23 39.75
CA GLU A 543 -23.99 39.48 38.65
C GLU A 543 -25.26 40.16 38.03
N ASN A 544 -25.87 41.11 38.73
CA ASN A 544 -27.13 41.77 38.31
C ASN A 544 -26.93 42.96 37.35
N ILE A 545 -25.75 43.19 36.81
CA ILE A 545 -25.50 44.31 35.90
C ILE A 545 -25.82 43.82 34.45
N LYS A 546 -26.73 44.53 33.80
CA LYS A 546 -27.26 44.19 32.48
C LYS A 546 -26.59 44.97 31.36
N ASN A 547 -26.66 44.41 30.11
CA ASN A 547 -26.18 45.01 28.86
C ASN A 547 -24.68 45.32 28.84
N GLN A 548 -23.87 44.45 29.43
CA GLN A 548 -22.41 44.55 29.34
C GLN A 548 -21.76 43.16 29.44
N LEU A 549 -20.51 43.15 28.99
CA LEU A 549 -19.64 42.01 29.04
C LEU A 549 -19.04 41.87 30.43
N LEU A 550 -19.14 40.68 31.03
CA LEU A 550 -18.56 40.37 32.35
C LEU A 550 -17.63 39.18 32.24
N PHE A 551 -16.59 39.17 33.12
CA PHE A 551 -15.65 38.06 33.24
C PHE A 551 -15.83 37.45 34.64
N PHE A 552 -16.18 36.16 34.67
CA PHE A 552 -16.32 35.32 35.85
C PHE A 552 -15.00 34.61 36.08
N ILE A 553 -14.33 34.91 37.19
CA ILE A 553 -13.01 34.36 37.53
C ILE A 553 -13.18 33.34 38.65
N TYR A 554 -12.67 32.13 38.45
CA TYR A 554 -12.81 30.99 39.34
C TYR A 554 -11.48 30.66 40.05
N GLU A 555 -11.55 29.89 41.17
CA GLU A 555 -10.39 29.55 42.02
C GLU A 555 -9.32 28.74 41.30
N ASN A 556 -9.66 27.98 40.29
CA ASN A 556 -8.76 27.19 39.44
C ASN A 556 -8.06 28.01 38.34
N GLY A 557 -8.26 29.35 38.30
CA GLY A 557 -7.71 30.22 37.28
C GLY A 557 -8.56 30.34 36.00
N PHE A 558 -9.63 29.56 35.87
CA PHE A 558 -10.53 29.66 34.74
C PHE A 558 -11.25 31.00 34.70
N VAL A 559 -11.42 31.58 33.50
CA VAL A 559 -12.11 32.85 33.29
C VAL A 559 -13.19 32.66 32.24
N GLN A 560 -14.45 32.76 32.67
CA GLN A 560 -15.59 32.67 31.77
C GLN A 560 -16.07 34.09 31.39
N GLN A 561 -16.25 34.32 30.12
CA GLN A 561 -16.75 35.56 29.55
C GLN A 561 -18.27 35.42 29.27
N LYS A 562 -19.11 36.33 29.83
CA LYS A 562 -20.55 36.35 29.57
C LYS A 562 -21.03 37.76 29.23
N TYR A 563 -21.84 37.89 28.18
CA TYR A 563 -22.58 39.13 27.95
C TYR A 563 -23.98 39.03 28.58
N ILE A 564 -24.26 39.84 29.58
CA ILE A 564 -25.52 39.81 30.31
C ILE A 564 -26.55 40.65 29.56
N THR A 565 -27.50 39.96 28.92
CA THR A 565 -28.66 40.60 28.27
C THR A 565 -29.87 40.51 29.19
N LYS A 566 -30.66 41.44 29.47
CA LYS A 566 -31.88 41.46 30.27
C LYS A 566 -31.90 40.74 31.62
#